data_ad4555d10c4d36eed80279a932e86510
#
_entry.id   ad4555d10c4d36eed80279a932e86510
#
_cell.length_a   1.000
_cell.length_b   1.000
_cell.length_c   1.000
_cell.angle_alpha   90.00
_cell.angle_beta   90.00
_cell.angle_gamma   90.00
#
_symmetry.space_group_name_H-M   'P 1'
#
loop_
_entity.id
_entity.type
_entity.pdbx_description
1 polymer ?
#
loop_
_entity_poly.entity_id
_entity_poly.type
_entity_poly.pdbx_seq_one_letter_code
_entity_poly.pdbx_strand_id
1 'polypeptide(L)'
;MGIAGPRDYNGGNIIMIGRIDEAHPAVVYALLAILMAAVFVPMSFFRLVDGDEGTYLLVSRLVIEGQLPYHDFHYPQLFLLPYVYGAWMKLAGYSWYGARLLSGFFAIALGLLLYRQVARLAGARAWGVLAAVIFTFTSLAFGYYPLVKDFVLPTLLLFGAYAILSTRSRWKWLASGLLVGLSVACRLYVIGVVPAFLIEIYLNEKELKPRLMQAAQFAVGLVLTLLPTEFFLLLDPKTFVFNVVGSFTIRSDYSVFGWWEQKVEAPRILMALGFAEGVMSLQFILLFLVSVTSWISCALSRERLPLASSIAILLSLASFAPTPTYTQYFCMPLPFLLVGAVVFCAALTRESTAPRLRHLLATLAVVYLLVSPLDLYRYTISGVNLPGVYRTPDRVTDWRLTTIRAVGRAIDREVRPERPSVISFWPGYFVETRATILPGMENHFALMFSERVTPREAIQFKLMSYPMLIWHIERHTVDVVVLGNWIDWTAHIGEIRNQILKSGYVLKERIAQAELYTLPRQAARQ
;
A
#
# COMPACT_ATOMS: atom_id res chain seq x y z
N MET A 1 10.90 -32.05 -31.92
CA MET A 1 10.63 -31.06 -32.96
C MET A 1 11.83 -30.11 -33.01
N GLY A 2 12.43 -30.00 -34.22
CA GLY A 2 13.72 -29.37 -34.41
C GLY A 2 13.73 -27.86 -34.22
N ILE A 3 14.85 -27.38 -33.68
CA ILE A 3 15.17 -25.97 -33.51
C ILE A 3 15.43 -25.36 -34.89
N ALA A 4 14.51 -24.51 -35.36
CA ALA A 4 14.74 -23.74 -36.59
C ALA A 4 15.72 -22.60 -36.27
N GLY A 5 16.79 -22.51 -37.08
CA GLY A 5 17.82 -21.48 -37.00
C GLY A 5 17.28 -20.05 -37.26
N PRO A 6 18.11 -19.03 -36.98
CA PRO A 6 17.70 -17.64 -37.06
C PRO A 6 17.35 -17.24 -38.50
N ARG A 7 16.14 -16.75 -38.72
CA ARG A 7 15.70 -16.10 -39.97
C ARG A 7 16.09 -14.62 -39.92
N ASP A 8 16.75 -14.17 -40.95
CA ASP A 8 17.11 -12.78 -41.21
C ASP A 8 15.87 -11.89 -41.22
N TYR A 9 15.85 -10.88 -40.36
CA TYR A 9 14.82 -9.86 -40.26
C TYR A 9 15.27 -8.55 -40.95
N ASN A 10 14.69 -8.25 -42.08
CA ASN A 10 14.82 -6.95 -42.74
C ASN A 10 13.78 -5.95 -42.22
N GLY A 11 14.23 -4.75 -41.82
CA GLY A 11 13.35 -3.58 -41.66
C GLY A 11 13.62 -2.67 -40.47
N GLY A 12 13.95 -1.45 -40.74
CA GLY A 12 14.38 -0.28 -39.98
C GLY A 12 13.87 0.05 -38.56
N ASN A 13 12.82 -0.63 -38.04
CA ASN A 13 12.32 -0.41 -36.66
C ASN A 13 12.91 -1.40 -35.62
N ILE A 14 13.79 -2.29 -36.03
CA ILE A 14 14.39 -3.35 -35.20
C ILE A 14 15.67 -2.83 -34.52
N ILE A 15 16.24 -1.71 -34.97
CA ILE A 15 17.55 -1.19 -34.53
C ILE A 15 17.54 -0.86 -33.02
N MET A 16 16.44 -0.34 -32.46
CA MET A 16 16.41 0.04 -31.05
C MET A 16 16.22 -1.20 -30.13
N ILE A 17 15.42 -2.18 -30.54
CA ILE A 17 15.21 -3.43 -29.81
C ILE A 17 16.50 -4.27 -29.79
N GLY A 18 17.19 -4.40 -30.92
CA GLY A 18 18.44 -5.13 -31.01
C GLY A 18 19.54 -4.54 -30.11
N ARG A 19 19.67 -3.22 -30.06
CA ARG A 19 20.67 -2.53 -29.21
C ARG A 19 20.46 -2.77 -27.70
N ILE A 20 19.21 -2.91 -27.24
CA ILE A 20 18.92 -3.22 -25.81
C ILE A 20 19.33 -4.66 -25.47
N ASP A 21 19.10 -5.60 -26.38
CA ASP A 21 19.47 -7.00 -26.18
C ASP A 21 21.00 -7.22 -26.25
N GLU A 22 21.73 -6.36 -26.96
CA GLU A 22 23.20 -6.36 -27.05
C GLU A 22 23.87 -5.65 -25.87
N ALA A 23 23.18 -4.71 -25.19
CA ALA A 23 23.76 -3.93 -24.11
C ALA A 23 24.18 -4.82 -22.91
N HIS A 24 25.25 -4.42 -22.22
CA HIS A 24 25.68 -5.15 -21.01
C HIS A 24 24.57 -5.12 -19.95
N PRO A 25 24.21 -6.26 -19.33
CA PRO A 25 23.09 -6.34 -18.38
C PRO A 25 23.16 -5.29 -17.26
N ALA A 26 24.33 -5.06 -16.67
CA ALA A 26 24.49 -4.09 -15.59
C ALA A 26 24.13 -2.65 -16.01
N VAL A 27 24.41 -2.28 -17.27
CA VAL A 27 24.03 -0.95 -17.81
C VAL A 27 22.51 -0.81 -17.88
N VAL A 28 21.81 -1.85 -18.35
CA VAL A 28 20.33 -1.83 -18.41
C VAL A 28 19.74 -1.71 -17.01
N TYR A 29 20.25 -2.49 -16.04
CA TYR A 29 19.81 -2.37 -14.64
C TYR A 29 20.07 -0.98 -14.06
N ALA A 30 21.24 -0.40 -14.29
CA ALA A 30 21.59 0.93 -13.81
C ALA A 30 20.67 2.01 -14.41
N LEU A 31 20.45 1.99 -15.72
CA LEU A 31 19.58 2.94 -16.40
C LEU A 31 18.13 2.82 -15.92
N LEU A 32 17.60 1.61 -15.74
CA LEU A 32 16.28 1.40 -15.20
C LEU A 32 16.17 1.87 -13.74
N ALA A 33 17.18 1.58 -12.92
CA ALA A 33 17.22 2.05 -11.53
C ALA A 33 17.23 3.59 -11.47
N ILE A 34 18.01 4.26 -12.33
CA ILE A 34 18.03 5.73 -12.43
C ILE A 34 16.68 6.27 -12.88
N LEU A 35 16.06 5.68 -13.91
CA LEU A 35 14.73 6.09 -14.39
C LEU A 35 13.68 5.96 -13.28
N MET A 36 13.64 4.83 -12.58
CA MET A 36 12.71 4.59 -11.46
C MET A 36 13.00 5.55 -10.30
N ALA A 37 14.25 5.79 -9.96
CA ALA A 37 14.64 6.74 -8.94
C ALA A 37 14.20 8.17 -9.30
N ALA A 38 14.32 8.56 -10.58
CA ALA A 38 13.87 9.87 -11.06
C ALA A 38 12.35 10.11 -10.90
N VAL A 39 11.55 9.03 -10.73
CA VAL A 39 10.11 9.12 -10.47
C VAL A 39 9.79 8.88 -8.99
N PHE A 40 10.22 7.75 -8.43
CA PHE A 40 9.81 7.36 -7.07
C PHE A 40 10.46 8.22 -5.97
N VAL A 41 11.68 8.71 -6.15
CA VAL A 41 12.33 9.58 -5.15
C VAL A 41 11.62 10.94 -5.05
N PRO A 42 11.38 11.70 -6.12
CA PRO A 42 10.56 12.91 -6.03
C PRO A 42 9.17 12.67 -5.44
N MET A 43 8.53 11.56 -5.81
CA MET A 43 7.22 11.21 -5.22
C MET A 43 7.31 10.95 -3.73
N SER A 44 8.40 10.39 -3.20
CA SER A 44 8.62 10.27 -1.76
C SER A 44 8.67 11.61 -1.04
N PHE A 45 9.06 12.69 -1.71
CA PHE A 45 9.15 14.04 -1.13
C PHE A 45 7.89 14.89 -1.35
N PHE A 46 7.32 14.85 -2.55
CA PHE A 46 6.31 15.82 -2.98
C PHE A 46 4.88 15.28 -3.00
N ARG A 47 4.69 13.96 -2.96
CA ARG A 47 3.36 13.36 -2.90
C ARG A 47 2.66 13.81 -1.61
N LEU A 48 1.41 14.34 -1.75
CA LEU A 48 0.56 14.67 -0.61
C LEU A 48 0.44 13.46 0.33
N VAL A 49 0.39 13.71 1.62
CA VAL A 49 0.30 12.63 2.61
C VAL A 49 -1.04 11.94 2.51
N ASP A 50 -1.04 10.63 2.63
CA ASP A 50 -2.25 9.82 2.73
C ASP A 50 -2.74 9.76 4.18
N GLY A 51 -4.06 9.75 4.39
CA GLY A 51 -4.64 9.78 5.73
C GLY A 51 -4.14 8.67 6.66
N ASP A 52 -3.96 7.45 6.14
CA ASP A 52 -3.50 6.30 6.92
C ASP A 52 -2.00 6.33 7.24
N GLU A 53 -1.20 7.06 6.46
CA GLU A 53 0.26 7.02 6.52
C GLU A 53 0.81 7.44 7.88
N GLY A 54 0.14 8.43 8.52
CA GLY A 54 0.47 8.87 9.88
C GLY A 54 0.33 7.76 10.92
N THR A 55 -0.70 6.94 10.81
CA THR A 55 -0.92 5.78 11.69
C THR A 55 0.20 4.74 11.51
N TYR A 56 0.53 4.38 10.27
CA TYR A 56 1.59 3.39 10.01
C TYR A 56 2.95 3.84 10.56
N LEU A 57 3.30 5.11 10.39
CA LEU A 57 4.56 5.65 10.89
C LEU A 57 4.59 5.78 12.41
N LEU A 58 3.51 6.27 13.03
CA LEU A 58 3.44 6.34 14.49
C LEU A 58 3.56 4.94 15.10
N VAL A 59 2.79 3.97 14.60
CA VAL A 59 2.83 2.59 15.08
C VAL A 59 4.22 1.97 14.90
N SER A 60 4.91 2.30 13.79
CA SER A 60 6.30 1.87 13.57
C SER A 60 7.26 2.43 14.62
N ARG A 61 7.03 3.66 15.06
CA ARG A 61 7.77 4.27 16.17
C ARG A 61 7.47 3.57 17.50
N LEU A 62 6.18 3.37 17.82
CA LEU A 62 5.74 2.75 19.08
C LEU A 62 6.33 1.34 19.28
N VAL A 63 6.36 0.51 18.23
CA VAL A 63 6.93 -0.85 18.34
C VAL A 63 8.44 -0.85 18.63
N ILE A 64 9.17 0.14 18.12
CA ILE A 64 10.62 0.28 18.40
C ILE A 64 10.87 0.87 19.78
N GLU A 65 9.92 1.63 20.31
CA GLU A 65 9.90 2.11 21.70
C GLU A 65 9.48 1.02 22.70
N GLY A 66 9.16 -0.19 22.22
CA GLY A 66 8.86 -1.38 23.04
C GLY A 66 7.39 -1.64 23.27
N GLN A 67 6.48 -0.90 22.65
CA GLN A 67 5.05 -1.15 22.73
C GLN A 67 4.62 -2.27 21.77
N LEU A 68 3.63 -3.06 22.18
CA LEU A 68 3.14 -4.20 21.42
C LEU A 68 1.81 -3.85 20.71
N PRO A 69 1.73 -4.03 19.37
CA PRO A 69 0.45 -3.89 18.67
C PRO A 69 -0.61 -4.84 19.25
N TYR A 70 -1.86 -4.42 19.21
CA TYR A 70 -3.04 -5.10 19.74
C TYR A 70 -3.12 -5.16 21.28
N HIS A 71 -1.99 -5.12 21.96
CA HIS A 71 -1.94 -5.12 23.43
C HIS A 71 -1.90 -3.70 24.01
N ASP A 72 -1.01 -2.85 23.50
CA ASP A 72 -0.81 -1.50 24.03
C ASP A 72 -1.60 -0.44 23.25
N PHE A 73 -1.83 -0.67 21.96
CA PHE A 73 -2.57 0.24 21.07
C PHE A 73 -3.35 -0.51 19.98
N HIS A 74 -4.36 0.17 19.41
CA HIS A 74 -5.15 -0.36 18.30
C HIS A 74 -4.38 -0.32 16.98
N TYR A 75 -4.26 -1.49 16.30
CA TYR A 75 -3.63 -1.60 14.98
C TYR A 75 -4.37 -2.59 14.07
N PRO A 76 -5.03 -2.14 12.97
CA PRO A 76 -5.95 -2.97 12.19
C PRO A 76 -5.29 -3.78 11.06
N GLN A 77 -3.99 -4.04 11.13
CA GLN A 77 -3.25 -4.86 10.15
C GLN A 77 -2.40 -5.90 10.89
N LEU A 78 -1.76 -6.83 10.15
CA LEU A 78 -0.81 -7.76 10.74
C LEU A 78 0.54 -7.08 11.02
N PHE A 79 1.34 -7.71 11.87
CA PHE A 79 2.43 -7.09 12.63
C PHE A 79 3.66 -6.64 11.82
N LEU A 80 3.95 -7.24 10.65
CA LEU A 80 5.28 -7.13 10.05
C LEU A 80 5.65 -5.70 9.59
N LEU A 81 4.69 -4.96 9.02
CA LEU A 81 4.95 -3.63 8.48
C LEU A 81 5.54 -2.67 9.52
N PRO A 82 4.93 -2.49 10.71
CA PRO A 82 5.48 -1.62 11.76
C PRO A 82 6.90 -1.99 12.17
N TYR A 83 7.21 -3.27 12.29
CA TYR A 83 8.56 -3.69 12.69
C TYR A 83 9.61 -3.41 11.62
N VAL A 84 9.28 -3.57 10.32
CA VAL A 84 10.22 -3.24 9.22
C VAL A 84 10.52 -1.75 9.18
N TYR A 85 9.48 -0.89 9.19
CA TYR A 85 9.68 0.56 9.17
C TYR A 85 10.25 1.08 10.50
N GLY A 86 9.86 0.50 11.62
CA GLY A 86 10.42 0.81 12.92
C GLY A 86 11.92 0.50 13.01
N ALA A 87 12.35 -0.67 12.54
CA ALA A 87 13.76 -1.01 12.47
C ALA A 87 14.55 -0.02 11.59
N TRP A 88 13.98 0.36 10.45
CA TRP A 88 14.57 1.39 9.60
C TRP A 88 14.65 2.75 10.31
N MET A 89 13.58 3.19 10.98
CA MET A 89 13.55 4.44 11.74
C MET A 89 14.56 4.45 12.90
N LYS A 90 14.81 3.29 13.51
CA LYS A 90 15.85 3.16 14.55
C LYS A 90 17.25 3.36 13.98
N LEU A 91 17.50 2.92 12.74
CA LEU A 91 18.79 3.04 12.08
C LEU A 91 19.01 4.41 11.42
N ALA A 92 17.99 4.92 10.73
CA ALA A 92 18.07 6.14 9.91
C ALA A 92 17.50 7.39 10.59
N GLY A 93 16.97 7.27 11.82
CA GLY A 93 16.27 8.32 12.54
C GLY A 93 14.77 8.39 12.22
N TYR A 94 14.00 8.95 13.14
CA TYR A 94 12.57 9.19 12.99
C TYR A 94 12.33 10.28 11.95
N SER A 95 12.04 9.89 10.71
CA SER A 95 11.86 10.83 9.61
C SER A 95 10.81 10.33 8.60
N TRP A 96 9.86 11.21 8.29
CA TRP A 96 8.90 11.01 7.21
C TRP A 96 9.58 10.72 5.86
N TYR A 97 10.58 11.54 5.53
CA TYR A 97 11.31 11.39 4.27
C TYR A 97 12.12 10.10 4.23
N GLY A 98 12.79 9.77 5.35
CA GLY A 98 13.57 8.53 5.45
C GLY A 98 12.70 7.28 5.27
N ALA A 99 11.52 7.25 5.90
CA ALA A 99 10.59 6.13 5.77
C ALA A 99 10.00 6.02 4.35
N ARG A 100 9.62 7.14 3.72
CA ARG A 100 9.14 7.15 2.34
C ARG A 100 10.22 6.76 1.33
N LEU A 101 11.48 7.15 1.56
CA LEU A 101 12.60 6.69 0.73
C LEU A 101 12.77 5.18 0.78
N LEU A 102 12.59 4.55 1.96
CA LEU A 102 12.58 3.07 2.05
C LEU A 102 11.47 2.47 1.17
N SER A 103 10.27 3.05 1.19
CA SER A 103 9.18 2.64 0.29
C SER A 103 9.57 2.80 -1.18
N GLY A 104 10.21 3.91 -1.54
CA GLY A 104 10.75 4.15 -2.88
C GLY A 104 11.79 3.12 -3.29
N PHE A 105 12.69 2.71 -2.40
CA PHE A 105 13.64 1.61 -2.65
C PHE A 105 12.94 0.28 -2.89
N PHE A 106 11.90 -0.04 -2.12
CA PHE A 106 11.10 -1.24 -2.37
C PHE A 106 10.42 -1.20 -3.75
N ALA A 107 9.92 -0.03 -4.18
CA ALA A 107 9.32 0.14 -5.50
C ALA A 107 10.36 -0.06 -6.64
N ILE A 108 11.56 0.49 -6.49
CA ILE A 108 12.66 0.30 -7.44
C ILE A 108 13.05 -1.19 -7.51
N ALA A 109 13.24 -1.84 -6.37
CA ALA A 109 13.57 -3.27 -6.30
C ALA A 109 12.49 -4.13 -6.99
N LEU A 110 11.21 -3.83 -6.76
CA LEU A 110 10.07 -4.49 -7.41
C LEU A 110 10.12 -4.30 -8.93
N GLY A 111 10.36 -3.08 -9.41
CA GLY A 111 10.46 -2.78 -10.84
C GLY A 111 11.63 -3.47 -11.54
N LEU A 112 12.80 -3.57 -10.88
CA LEU A 112 13.96 -4.31 -11.39
C LEU A 112 13.70 -5.82 -11.43
N LEU A 113 12.99 -6.34 -10.43
CA LEU A 113 12.60 -7.75 -10.39
C LEU A 113 11.57 -8.06 -11.49
N LEU A 114 10.61 -7.13 -11.73
CA LEU A 114 9.66 -7.21 -12.84
C LEU A 114 10.36 -7.22 -14.20
N TYR A 115 11.31 -6.30 -14.43
CA TYR A 115 12.15 -6.30 -15.63
C TYR A 115 12.77 -7.68 -15.90
N ARG A 116 13.46 -8.22 -14.88
CA ARG A 116 14.12 -9.52 -14.99
C ARG A 116 13.14 -10.65 -15.35
N GLN A 117 11.98 -10.67 -14.71
CA GLN A 117 10.99 -11.72 -14.88
C GLN A 117 10.37 -11.67 -16.28
N VAL A 118 9.97 -10.48 -16.74
CA VAL A 118 9.39 -10.30 -18.07
C VAL A 118 10.43 -10.57 -19.17
N ALA A 119 11.64 -10.04 -19.06
CA ALA A 119 12.72 -10.29 -20.02
C ALA A 119 12.98 -11.80 -20.21
N ARG A 120 12.95 -12.55 -19.10
CA ARG A 120 13.14 -14.00 -19.13
C ARG A 120 11.96 -14.74 -19.78
N LEU A 121 10.72 -14.39 -19.41
CA LEU A 121 9.52 -15.07 -19.93
C LEU A 121 9.26 -14.72 -21.40
N ALA A 122 9.43 -13.47 -21.76
CA ALA A 122 9.30 -12.99 -23.13
C ALA A 122 10.53 -13.30 -24.00
N GLY A 123 11.65 -13.78 -23.44
CA GLY A 123 12.86 -14.18 -24.16
C GLY A 123 13.61 -13.04 -24.85
N ALA A 124 13.32 -11.77 -24.51
CA ALA A 124 14.05 -10.60 -24.99
C ALA A 124 14.02 -9.50 -23.91
N ARG A 125 15.15 -8.81 -23.71
CA ARG A 125 15.32 -7.76 -22.69
C ARG A 125 14.43 -6.55 -22.96
N ALA A 126 14.21 -6.25 -24.24
CA ALA A 126 13.37 -5.13 -24.66
C ALA A 126 11.95 -5.19 -24.05
N TRP A 127 11.35 -6.38 -23.95
CA TRP A 127 10.03 -6.55 -23.28
C TRP A 127 10.12 -6.31 -21.77
N GLY A 128 11.21 -6.71 -21.15
CA GLY A 128 11.46 -6.40 -19.75
C GLY A 128 11.58 -4.90 -19.50
N VAL A 129 12.34 -4.20 -20.36
CA VAL A 129 12.48 -2.73 -20.32
C VAL A 129 11.11 -2.06 -20.48
N LEU A 130 10.32 -2.50 -21.46
CA LEU A 130 8.96 -1.98 -21.67
C LEU A 130 8.09 -2.17 -20.42
N ALA A 131 8.11 -3.35 -19.81
CA ALA A 131 7.35 -3.61 -18.58
C ALA A 131 7.80 -2.70 -17.43
N ALA A 132 9.11 -2.49 -17.27
CA ALA A 132 9.67 -1.63 -16.25
C ALA A 132 9.33 -0.14 -16.46
N VAL A 133 9.34 0.32 -17.71
CA VAL A 133 8.91 1.69 -18.07
C VAL A 133 7.43 1.88 -17.80
N ILE A 134 6.57 0.96 -18.26
CA ILE A 134 5.13 1.02 -18.00
C ILE A 134 4.87 1.01 -16.49
N PHE A 135 5.53 0.15 -15.72
CA PHE A 135 5.43 0.10 -14.27
C PHE A 135 5.76 1.45 -13.63
N THR A 136 6.88 2.05 -14.03
CA THR A 136 7.36 3.31 -13.47
C THR A 136 6.37 4.46 -13.68
N PHE A 137 5.72 4.50 -14.83
CA PHE A 137 4.75 5.54 -15.20
C PHE A 137 3.30 5.13 -15.00
N THR A 138 3.02 4.01 -14.33
CA THR A 138 1.66 3.66 -13.91
C THR A 138 1.25 4.47 -12.69
N SER A 139 0.12 5.16 -12.77
CA SER A 139 -0.41 6.02 -11.71
C SER A 139 -0.52 5.33 -10.36
N LEU A 140 -0.99 4.08 -10.32
CA LEU A 140 -1.06 3.27 -9.10
C LEU A 140 0.32 2.99 -8.50
N ALA A 141 1.37 2.83 -9.32
CA ALA A 141 2.72 2.60 -8.84
C ALA A 141 3.32 3.88 -8.24
N PHE A 142 3.46 4.95 -9.03
CA PHE A 142 4.11 6.16 -8.51
C PHE A 142 3.27 6.91 -7.47
N GLY A 143 1.94 6.72 -7.46
CA GLY A 143 1.05 7.36 -6.51
C GLY A 143 0.99 6.69 -5.14
N TYR A 144 1.22 5.38 -5.04
CA TYR A 144 1.04 4.64 -3.79
C TYR A 144 2.28 3.88 -3.30
N TYR A 145 3.19 3.45 -4.15
CA TYR A 145 4.36 2.72 -3.68
C TYR A 145 5.41 3.57 -2.95
N PRO A 146 5.59 4.88 -3.22
CA PRO A 146 6.49 5.72 -2.43
C PRO A 146 5.97 6.08 -1.04
N LEU A 147 4.72 5.74 -0.70
CA LEU A 147 4.12 6.01 0.61
C LEU A 147 4.43 4.92 1.62
N VAL A 148 4.43 5.28 2.90
CA VAL A 148 4.49 4.30 3.99
C VAL A 148 3.11 3.70 4.20
N LYS A 149 2.80 2.70 3.37
CA LYS A 149 1.54 1.94 3.44
C LYS A 149 1.82 0.45 3.23
N ASP A 150 0.83 -0.35 3.56
CA ASP A 150 0.85 -1.80 3.44
C ASP A 150 0.67 -2.31 2.00
N PHE A 151 1.29 -1.63 1.02
CA PHE A 151 1.21 -1.99 -0.40
C PHE A 151 2.54 -2.43 -1.00
N VAL A 152 3.57 -1.58 -0.98
CA VAL A 152 4.81 -1.85 -1.71
C VAL A 152 5.60 -3.03 -1.14
N LEU A 153 5.77 -3.09 0.19
CA LEU A 153 6.50 -4.17 0.84
C LEU A 153 5.83 -5.54 0.63
N PRO A 154 4.54 -5.73 0.92
CA PRO A 154 3.89 -7.02 0.66
C PRO A 154 3.88 -7.37 -0.83
N THR A 155 3.76 -6.40 -1.74
CA THR A 155 3.84 -6.67 -3.18
C THR A 155 5.23 -7.13 -3.60
N LEU A 156 6.29 -6.51 -3.09
CA LEU A 156 7.69 -6.92 -3.35
C LEU A 156 7.94 -8.35 -2.85
N LEU A 157 7.49 -8.67 -1.64
CA LEU A 157 7.62 -10.01 -1.05
C LEU A 157 6.87 -11.05 -1.88
N LEU A 158 5.62 -10.77 -2.22
CA LEU A 158 4.80 -11.68 -3.02
C LEU A 158 5.35 -11.86 -4.44
N PHE A 159 5.83 -10.78 -5.07
CA PHE A 159 6.45 -10.86 -6.38
C PHE A 159 7.79 -11.61 -6.32
N GLY A 160 8.53 -11.46 -5.24
CA GLY A 160 9.71 -12.27 -4.92
C GLY A 160 9.38 -13.75 -4.81
N ALA A 161 8.28 -14.10 -4.13
CA ALA A 161 7.79 -15.47 -4.03
C ALA A 161 7.48 -16.10 -5.40
N TYR A 162 6.85 -15.33 -6.28
CA TYR A 162 6.62 -15.72 -7.66
C TYR A 162 7.94 -15.88 -8.45
N ALA A 163 8.83 -14.90 -8.34
CA ALA A 163 10.07 -14.86 -9.11
C ALA A 163 11.04 -16.00 -8.73
N ILE A 164 11.10 -16.38 -7.45
CA ILE A 164 12.00 -17.44 -6.97
C ILE A 164 11.63 -18.83 -7.53
N LEU A 165 10.38 -19.07 -7.89
CA LEU A 165 9.94 -20.33 -8.51
C LEU A 165 10.63 -20.58 -9.85
N SER A 166 11.20 -19.53 -10.45
CA SER A 166 11.96 -19.60 -11.68
C SER A 166 13.38 -20.09 -11.50
N THR A 167 13.84 -20.27 -10.27
CA THR A 167 15.18 -20.77 -9.97
C THR A 167 15.23 -22.30 -9.99
N ARG A 168 16.45 -22.84 -10.12
CA ARG A 168 16.68 -24.30 -10.05
C ARG A 168 16.86 -24.82 -8.62
N SER A 169 16.68 -23.98 -7.59
CA SER A 169 16.85 -24.36 -6.20
C SER A 169 15.84 -25.43 -5.76
N ARG A 170 16.29 -26.46 -5.06
CA ARG A 170 15.43 -27.47 -4.43
C ARG A 170 14.54 -26.88 -3.30
N TRP A 171 14.93 -25.72 -2.77
CA TRP A 171 14.24 -25.01 -1.70
C TRP A 171 13.34 -23.89 -2.18
N LYS A 172 13.10 -23.78 -3.51
CA LYS A 172 12.31 -22.68 -4.09
C LYS A 172 10.90 -22.61 -3.54
N TRP A 173 10.26 -23.74 -3.22
CA TRP A 173 8.92 -23.76 -2.66
C TRP A 173 8.90 -23.34 -1.20
N LEU A 174 9.89 -23.75 -0.39
CA LEU A 174 10.07 -23.26 0.98
C LEU A 174 10.26 -21.73 0.97
N ALA A 175 11.17 -21.23 0.15
CA ALA A 175 11.46 -19.80 0.06
C ALA A 175 10.24 -19.01 -0.47
N SER A 176 9.50 -19.58 -1.43
CA SER A 176 8.24 -18.98 -1.91
C SER A 176 7.20 -18.91 -0.78
N GLY A 177 7.01 -20.00 -0.01
CA GLY A 177 6.12 -20.02 1.14
C GLY A 177 6.50 -18.99 2.21
N LEU A 178 7.80 -18.87 2.54
CA LEU A 178 8.32 -17.84 3.45
C LEU A 178 7.95 -16.43 2.97
N LEU A 179 8.19 -16.12 1.70
CA LEU A 179 7.90 -14.80 1.14
C LEU A 179 6.39 -14.51 1.05
N VAL A 180 5.57 -15.52 0.72
CA VAL A 180 4.09 -15.36 0.77
C VAL A 180 3.65 -15.10 2.20
N GLY A 181 4.15 -15.85 3.18
CA GLY A 181 3.78 -15.66 4.57
C GLY A 181 4.22 -14.31 5.14
N LEU A 182 5.41 -13.80 4.78
CA LEU A 182 5.83 -12.44 5.12
C LEU A 182 4.93 -11.39 4.44
N SER A 183 4.48 -11.62 3.20
CA SER A 183 3.53 -10.73 2.54
C SER A 183 2.17 -10.72 3.26
N VAL A 184 1.67 -11.90 3.67
CA VAL A 184 0.45 -12.03 4.49
C VAL A 184 0.63 -11.33 5.84
N ALA A 185 1.81 -11.46 6.49
CA ALA A 185 2.12 -10.80 7.75
C ALA A 185 2.17 -9.26 7.66
N CYS A 186 2.23 -8.69 6.46
CA CYS A 186 1.96 -7.27 6.22
C CYS A 186 0.47 -6.99 6.01
N ARG A 187 -0.23 -7.87 5.26
CA ARG A 187 -1.61 -7.64 4.83
C ARG A 187 -2.38 -8.94 4.66
N LEU A 188 -3.34 -9.17 5.55
CA LEU A 188 -4.04 -10.45 5.68
C LEU A 188 -4.68 -10.95 4.37
N TYR A 189 -5.34 -10.09 3.58
CA TYR A 189 -6.06 -10.56 2.39
C TYR A 189 -5.16 -11.18 1.30
N VAL A 190 -3.84 -11.00 1.38
CA VAL A 190 -2.88 -11.65 0.49
C VAL A 190 -2.95 -13.18 0.59
N ILE A 191 -3.43 -13.73 1.70
CA ILE A 191 -3.63 -15.17 1.85
C ILE A 191 -4.53 -15.77 0.74
N GLY A 192 -5.39 -14.94 0.13
CA GLY A 192 -6.24 -15.33 -0.99
C GLY A 192 -5.50 -15.77 -2.25
N VAL A 193 -4.17 -15.55 -2.35
CA VAL A 193 -3.36 -16.03 -3.49
C VAL A 193 -2.80 -17.43 -3.29
N VAL A 194 -2.85 -17.98 -2.07
CA VAL A 194 -2.33 -19.32 -1.74
C VAL A 194 -2.84 -20.40 -2.69
N PRO A 195 -4.15 -20.42 -3.07
CA PRO A 195 -4.67 -21.38 -4.04
C PRO A 195 -3.93 -21.36 -5.39
N ALA A 196 -3.48 -20.19 -5.89
CA ALA A 196 -2.73 -20.11 -7.13
C ALA A 196 -1.39 -20.87 -7.05
N PHE A 197 -0.67 -20.75 -5.94
CA PHE A 197 0.57 -21.49 -5.72
C PHE A 197 0.36 -23.00 -5.57
N LEU A 198 -0.70 -23.41 -4.89
CA LEU A 198 -1.05 -24.82 -4.75
C LEU A 198 -1.47 -25.44 -6.09
N ILE A 199 -2.26 -24.72 -6.90
CA ILE A 199 -2.61 -25.13 -8.27
C ILE A 199 -1.35 -25.22 -9.13
N GLU A 200 -0.41 -24.28 -9.00
CA GLU A 200 0.85 -24.28 -9.71
C GLU A 200 1.69 -25.55 -9.39
N ILE A 201 1.76 -25.95 -8.10
CA ILE A 201 2.41 -27.20 -7.68
C ILE A 201 1.70 -28.40 -8.31
N TYR A 202 0.36 -28.40 -8.25
CA TYR A 202 -0.45 -29.50 -8.78
C TYR A 202 -0.28 -29.70 -10.28
N LEU A 203 -0.22 -28.63 -11.06
CA LEU A 203 -0.12 -28.68 -12.51
C LEU A 203 1.29 -29.00 -13.01
N ASN A 204 2.32 -28.62 -12.25
CA ASN A 204 3.72 -28.84 -12.67
C ASN A 204 4.27 -30.20 -12.30
N GLU A 205 3.75 -30.81 -11.25
CA GLU A 205 4.30 -32.05 -10.73
C GLU A 205 3.30 -33.19 -10.93
N LYS A 206 3.68 -34.19 -11.68
CA LYS A 206 2.82 -35.34 -12.00
C LYS A 206 2.85 -36.41 -10.92
N GLU A 207 4.02 -36.61 -10.32
CA GLU A 207 4.20 -37.62 -9.29
C GLU A 207 3.70 -37.14 -7.92
N LEU A 208 2.99 -37.99 -7.21
CA LEU A 208 2.37 -37.65 -5.93
C LEU A 208 3.41 -37.27 -4.84
N LYS A 209 4.50 -38.02 -4.73
CA LYS A 209 5.52 -37.81 -3.68
C LYS A 209 6.23 -36.45 -3.83
N PRO A 210 6.81 -36.05 -4.98
CA PRO A 210 7.38 -34.72 -5.18
C PRO A 210 6.33 -33.61 -5.00
N ARG A 211 5.09 -33.81 -5.47
CA ARG A 211 3.97 -32.85 -5.31
C ARG A 211 3.71 -32.55 -3.83
N LEU A 212 3.55 -33.60 -3.02
CA LEU A 212 3.34 -33.46 -1.58
C LEU A 212 4.55 -32.82 -0.87
N MET A 213 5.78 -33.15 -1.29
CA MET A 213 6.98 -32.53 -0.75
C MET A 213 7.04 -31.03 -1.06
N GLN A 214 6.73 -30.62 -2.29
CA GLN A 214 6.69 -29.21 -2.67
C GLN A 214 5.59 -28.45 -1.93
N ALA A 215 4.40 -29.03 -1.81
CA ALA A 215 3.30 -28.45 -1.03
C ALA A 215 3.66 -28.33 0.45
N ALA A 216 4.31 -29.35 1.03
CA ALA A 216 4.78 -29.30 2.42
C ALA A 216 5.87 -28.22 2.62
N GLN A 217 6.84 -28.10 1.71
CA GLN A 217 7.83 -27.02 1.77
C GLN A 217 7.17 -25.65 1.76
N PHE A 218 6.21 -25.43 0.84
CA PHE A 218 5.48 -24.17 0.74
C PHE A 218 4.68 -23.90 2.03
N ALA A 219 3.94 -24.88 2.53
CA ALA A 219 3.17 -24.75 3.76
C ALA A 219 4.05 -24.47 4.98
N VAL A 220 5.17 -25.16 5.12
CA VAL A 220 6.16 -24.93 6.21
C VAL A 220 6.70 -23.50 6.13
N GLY A 221 7.09 -23.02 4.94
CA GLY A 221 7.55 -21.66 4.77
C GLY A 221 6.49 -20.62 5.17
N LEU A 222 5.25 -20.82 4.74
CA LEU A 222 4.11 -19.96 5.07
C LEU A 222 3.86 -19.92 6.58
N VAL A 223 3.77 -21.07 7.22
CA VAL A 223 3.48 -21.17 8.66
C VAL A 223 4.60 -20.56 9.49
N LEU A 224 5.87 -20.86 9.19
CA LEU A 224 7.01 -20.33 9.95
C LEU A 224 7.00 -18.79 10.05
N THR A 225 6.62 -18.11 9.00
CA THR A 225 6.59 -16.63 8.97
C THR A 225 5.33 -16.04 9.63
N LEU A 226 4.30 -16.85 9.84
CA LEU A 226 3.09 -16.45 10.54
C LEU A 226 3.12 -16.81 12.04
N LEU A 227 4.11 -17.58 12.52
CA LEU A 227 4.22 -17.91 13.94
C LEU A 227 4.17 -16.71 14.90
N PRO A 228 4.79 -15.54 14.58
CA PRO A 228 4.63 -14.37 15.45
C PRO A 228 3.18 -13.88 15.57
N THR A 229 2.31 -14.16 14.59
CA THR A 229 0.88 -13.84 14.66
C THR A 229 0.20 -14.61 15.78
N GLU A 230 0.59 -15.87 15.98
CA GLU A 230 0.07 -16.72 17.07
C GLU A 230 0.43 -16.15 18.44
N PHE A 231 1.64 -15.58 18.60
CA PHE A 231 2.01 -14.91 19.85
C PHE A 231 1.01 -13.80 20.20
N PHE A 232 0.70 -12.90 19.25
CA PHE A 232 -0.26 -11.82 19.49
C PHE A 232 -1.68 -12.33 19.72
N LEU A 233 -2.08 -13.38 18.98
CA LEU A 233 -3.38 -14.03 19.17
C LEU A 233 -3.50 -14.64 20.57
N LEU A 234 -2.47 -15.29 21.08
CA LEU A 234 -2.47 -15.92 22.41
C LEU A 234 -2.38 -14.91 23.56
N LEU A 235 -1.76 -13.75 23.31
CA LEU A 235 -1.60 -12.68 24.31
C LEU A 235 -2.95 -12.05 24.69
N ASP A 236 -3.76 -11.66 23.73
CA ASP A 236 -5.14 -11.17 23.90
C ASP A 236 -5.99 -11.54 22.68
N PRO A 237 -6.62 -12.73 22.65
CA PRO A 237 -7.37 -13.22 21.51
C PRO A 237 -8.49 -12.30 21.06
N LYS A 238 -9.24 -11.73 22.02
CA LYS A 238 -10.39 -10.88 21.73
C LYS A 238 -9.95 -9.56 21.07
N THR A 239 -8.95 -8.91 21.63
CA THR A 239 -8.41 -7.65 21.09
C THR A 239 -7.71 -7.89 19.76
N PHE A 240 -6.94 -8.96 19.60
CA PHE A 240 -6.30 -9.30 18.33
C PHE A 240 -7.32 -9.52 17.22
N VAL A 241 -8.34 -10.35 17.44
CA VAL A 241 -9.39 -10.63 16.43
C VAL A 241 -10.18 -9.38 16.10
N PHE A 242 -10.51 -8.55 17.11
CA PHE A 242 -11.15 -7.26 16.86
C PHE A 242 -10.29 -6.36 15.98
N ASN A 243 -9.02 -6.21 16.28
CA ASN A 243 -8.11 -5.35 15.51
C ASN A 243 -8.01 -5.79 14.05
N VAL A 244 -7.75 -7.09 13.81
CA VAL A 244 -7.40 -7.62 12.48
C VAL A 244 -8.64 -7.88 11.61
N VAL A 245 -9.78 -8.18 12.21
CA VAL A 245 -11.02 -8.54 11.48
C VAL A 245 -12.19 -7.66 11.91
N GLY A 246 -12.48 -7.58 13.21
CA GLY A 246 -13.68 -6.93 13.74
C GLY A 246 -13.78 -5.45 13.38
N SER A 247 -12.67 -4.71 13.42
CA SER A 247 -12.64 -3.28 13.09
C SER A 247 -13.10 -3.00 11.64
N PHE A 248 -12.82 -3.91 10.71
CA PHE A 248 -13.29 -3.78 9.33
C PHE A 248 -14.79 -4.02 9.18
N THR A 249 -15.40 -4.85 10.03
CA THR A 249 -16.86 -5.13 9.98
C THR A 249 -17.68 -3.97 10.52
N ILE A 250 -17.13 -3.17 11.45
CA ILE A 250 -17.82 -2.03 12.06
C ILE A 250 -17.46 -0.69 11.40
N ARG A 251 -16.53 -0.68 10.45
CA ARG A 251 -16.07 0.56 9.80
C ARG A 251 -17.12 1.22 8.93
N SER A 252 -18.07 0.47 8.38
CA SER A 252 -19.09 1.00 7.45
C SER A 252 -20.45 1.16 8.11
N ASP A 253 -21.13 2.27 7.84
CA ASP A 253 -22.51 2.54 8.26
C ASP A 253 -23.55 1.79 7.43
N TYR A 254 -23.08 0.89 6.56
CA TYR A 254 -23.91 0.31 5.53
C TYR A 254 -24.63 -0.95 6.05
N SER A 255 -25.94 -0.96 5.88
CA SER A 255 -26.71 -2.20 5.88
C SER A 255 -26.14 -3.19 4.86
N VAL A 256 -26.49 -4.48 4.94
CA VAL A 256 -26.07 -5.49 3.96
C VAL A 256 -26.32 -5.05 2.51
N PHE A 257 -27.40 -4.30 2.25
CA PHE A 257 -27.73 -3.73 0.94
C PHE A 257 -26.83 -2.54 0.56
N GLY A 258 -26.55 -1.61 1.47
CA GLY A 258 -25.59 -0.52 1.26
C GLY A 258 -24.17 -1.04 1.03
N TRP A 259 -23.80 -2.15 1.69
CA TRP A 259 -22.57 -2.86 1.42
C TRP A 259 -22.47 -3.34 -0.03
N TRP A 260 -23.57 -3.88 -0.58
CA TRP A 260 -23.63 -4.32 -1.98
C TRP A 260 -23.52 -3.16 -2.97
N GLU A 261 -24.19 -2.05 -2.73
CA GLU A 261 -24.09 -0.84 -3.56
C GLU A 261 -22.65 -0.34 -3.66
N GLN A 262 -21.93 -0.25 -2.54
CA GLN A 262 -20.53 0.14 -2.54
C GLN A 262 -19.63 -0.84 -3.29
N LYS A 263 -19.91 -2.14 -3.20
CA LYS A 263 -19.16 -3.17 -3.95
C LYS A 263 -19.41 -3.07 -5.45
N VAL A 264 -20.61 -2.70 -5.86
CA VAL A 264 -20.96 -2.48 -7.27
C VAL A 264 -20.43 -1.13 -7.78
N GLU A 265 -20.35 -0.12 -6.91
CA GLU A 265 -19.80 1.18 -7.27
C GLU A 265 -18.29 1.15 -7.52
N ALA A 266 -17.53 0.31 -6.79
CA ALA A 266 -16.11 0.14 -7.05
C ALA A 266 -15.79 -0.35 -8.49
N PRO A 267 -16.49 -1.35 -9.06
CA PRO A 267 -16.38 -1.65 -10.49
C PRO A 267 -16.82 -0.51 -11.40
N ARG A 268 -17.86 0.27 -11.03
CA ARG A 268 -18.25 1.46 -11.79
C ARG A 268 -17.13 2.49 -11.79
N ILE A 269 -16.49 2.75 -10.63
CA ILE A 269 -15.35 3.64 -10.49
C ILE A 269 -14.18 3.13 -11.35
N LEU A 270 -13.88 1.84 -11.32
CA LEU A 270 -12.80 1.24 -12.10
C LEU A 270 -13.13 1.18 -13.61
N MET A 271 -14.41 1.05 -13.98
CA MET A 271 -14.90 1.02 -15.36
C MET A 271 -15.32 2.40 -15.86
N ALA A 272 -15.50 3.39 -14.96
CA ALA A 272 -15.88 4.71 -15.37
C ALA A 272 -14.74 5.33 -16.20
N LEU A 273 -14.98 5.47 -17.47
CA LEU A 273 -14.18 6.26 -18.41
C LEU A 273 -14.23 7.76 -18.06
N GLY A 274 -14.70 8.09 -16.84
CA GLY A 274 -14.85 9.45 -16.37
C GLY A 274 -13.54 10.02 -15.84
N PHE A 275 -13.18 11.18 -16.31
CA PHE A 275 -12.06 12.00 -15.80
C PHE A 275 -12.14 12.29 -14.30
N ALA A 276 -13.28 12.02 -13.64
CA ALA A 276 -13.50 12.26 -12.23
C ALA A 276 -12.68 11.34 -11.31
N GLU A 277 -12.46 10.08 -11.70
CA GLU A 277 -11.69 9.08 -10.94
C GLU A 277 -10.23 8.96 -11.40
N GLY A 278 -9.88 9.66 -12.47
CA GLY A 278 -8.53 9.76 -12.99
C GLY A 278 -8.12 8.62 -13.92
N VAL A 279 -6.98 8.85 -14.55
CA VAL A 279 -6.33 7.97 -15.52
C VAL A 279 -5.93 6.62 -14.93
N MET A 280 -5.78 6.56 -13.62
CA MET A 280 -5.41 5.37 -12.85
C MET A 280 -6.34 4.19 -13.12
N SER A 281 -7.66 4.42 -13.25
CA SER A 281 -8.64 3.38 -13.52
C SER A 281 -8.50 2.82 -14.94
N LEU A 282 -8.29 3.69 -15.92
CA LEU A 282 -8.09 3.26 -17.32
C LEU A 282 -6.84 2.41 -17.46
N GLN A 283 -5.74 2.80 -16.85
CA GLN A 283 -4.49 2.05 -16.89
C GLN A 283 -4.66 0.65 -16.28
N PHE A 284 -5.33 0.55 -15.13
CA PHE A 284 -5.59 -0.72 -14.49
C PHE A 284 -6.49 -1.64 -15.33
N ILE A 285 -7.60 -1.11 -15.85
CA ILE A 285 -8.55 -1.89 -16.67
C ILE A 285 -7.87 -2.44 -17.92
N LEU A 286 -7.07 -1.64 -18.63
CA LEU A 286 -6.35 -2.10 -19.81
C LEU A 286 -5.43 -3.28 -19.50
N LEU A 287 -4.62 -3.16 -18.42
CA LEU A 287 -3.75 -4.25 -17.99
C LEU A 287 -4.53 -5.49 -17.55
N PHE A 288 -5.63 -5.28 -16.81
CA PHE A 288 -6.47 -6.35 -16.32
C PHE A 288 -7.11 -7.12 -17.47
N LEU A 289 -7.74 -6.43 -18.44
CA LEU A 289 -8.36 -7.06 -19.59
C LEU A 289 -7.35 -7.86 -20.43
N VAL A 290 -6.17 -7.30 -20.71
CA VAL A 290 -5.14 -8.00 -21.47
C VAL A 290 -4.61 -9.22 -20.71
N SER A 291 -4.38 -9.09 -19.39
CA SER A 291 -3.90 -10.20 -18.55
C SER A 291 -4.95 -11.32 -18.41
N VAL A 292 -6.23 -10.96 -18.27
CA VAL A 292 -7.35 -11.93 -18.24
C VAL A 292 -7.52 -12.60 -19.58
N THR A 293 -7.42 -11.87 -20.69
CA THR A 293 -7.45 -12.44 -22.04
C THR A 293 -6.33 -13.47 -22.24
N SER A 294 -5.12 -13.15 -21.79
CA SER A 294 -3.99 -14.10 -21.77
C SER A 294 -4.34 -15.38 -20.98
N TRP A 295 -4.93 -15.23 -19.80
CA TRP A 295 -5.32 -16.36 -18.95
C TRP A 295 -6.40 -17.22 -19.61
N ILE A 296 -7.44 -16.59 -20.18
CA ILE A 296 -8.53 -17.28 -20.90
C ILE A 296 -7.97 -18.00 -22.13
N SER A 297 -7.11 -17.37 -22.91
CA SER A 297 -6.49 -17.99 -24.10
C SER A 297 -5.76 -19.28 -23.74
N CYS A 298 -4.93 -19.26 -22.70
CA CYS A 298 -4.22 -20.45 -22.22
C CYS A 298 -5.21 -21.54 -21.73
N ALA A 299 -6.28 -21.14 -21.02
CA ALA A 299 -7.30 -22.07 -20.55
C ALA A 299 -8.04 -22.76 -21.69
N LEU A 300 -8.44 -22.02 -22.74
CA LEU A 300 -9.14 -22.56 -23.92
C LEU A 300 -8.21 -23.44 -24.75
N SER A 301 -6.95 -23.08 -24.89
CA SER A 301 -5.94 -23.88 -25.61
C SER A 301 -5.44 -25.09 -24.81
N ARG A 302 -5.94 -25.28 -23.59
CA ARG A 302 -5.48 -26.32 -22.64
C ARG A 302 -3.97 -26.26 -22.35
N GLU A 303 -3.43 -25.07 -22.44
CA GLU A 303 -2.06 -24.79 -22.08
C GLU A 303 -1.95 -24.54 -20.56
N ARG A 304 -0.72 -24.45 -20.09
CA ARG A 304 -0.46 -24.13 -18.69
C ARG A 304 -0.93 -22.71 -18.36
N LEU A 305 -1.77 -22.58 -17.34
CA LEU A 305 -2.25 -21.29 -16.87
C LEU A 305 -1.06 -20.43 -16.36
N PRO A 306 -0.98 -19.15 -16.77
CA PRO A 306 0.08 -18.26 -16.32
C PRO A 306 -0.11 -17.93 -14.83
N LEU A 307 0.82 -18.37 -13.97
CA LEU A 307 0.74 -18.13 -12.51
C LEU A 307 0.62 -16.64 -12.18
N ALA A 308 1.35 -15.77 -12.88
CA ALA A 308 1.25 -14.33 -12.68
C ALA A 308 -0.18 -13.81 -12.88
N SER A 309 -0.84 -14.19 -13.99
CA SER A 309 -2.23 -13.77 -14.25
C SER A 309 -3.19 -14.37 -13.23
N SER A 310 -2.97 -15.61 -12.77
CA SER A 310 -3.79 -16.23 -11.72
C SER A 310 -3.67 -15.47 -10.40
N ILE A 311 -2.45 -15.11 -9.99
CA ILE A 311 -2.20 -14.26 -8.79
C ILE A 311 -2.88 -12.90 -8.97
N ALA A 312 -2.73 -12.25 -10.14
CA ALA A 312 -3.33 -10.95 -10.42
C ALA A 312 -4.85 -10.96 -10.29
N ILE A 313 -5.50 -11.99 -10.84
CA ILE A 313 -6.96 -12.17 -10.75
C ILE A 313 -7.39 -12.34 -9.30
N LEU A 314 -6.76 -13.24 -8.55
CA LEU A 314 -7.08 -13.47 -7.14
C LEU A 314 -6.84 -12.24 -6.28
N LEU A 315 -5.74 -11.51 -6.47
CA LEU A 315 -5.50 -10.24 -5.77
C LEU A 315 -6.52 -9.17 -6.14
N SER A 316 -6.90 -9.07 -7.41
CA SER A 316 -7.93 -8.12 -7.84
C SER A 316 -9.27 -8.43 -7.18
N LEU A 317 -9.65 -9.70 -7.10
CA LEU A 317 -10.85 -10.13 -6.37
C LEU A 317 -10.73 -9.84 -4.87
N ALA A 318 -9.59 -10.15 -4.24
CA ALA A 318 -9.35 -9.88 -2.83
C ALA A 318 -9.36 -8.37 -2.52
N SER A 319 -8.97 -7.51 -3.49
CA SER A 319 -9.03 -6.06 -3.34
C SER A 319 -10.44 -5.50 -3.21
N PHE A 320 -11.47 -6.27 -3.59
CA PHE A 320 -12.87 -5.92 -3.33
C PHE A 320 -13.35 -6.35 -1.93
N ALA A 321 -12.59 -7.18 -1.20
CA ALA A 321 -13.02 -7.66 0.12
C ALA A 321 -13.20 -6.55 1.17
N PRO A 322 -12.28 -5.55 1.31
CA PRO A 322 -12.47 -4.46 2.27
C PRO A 322 -13.67 -3.58 1.92
N THR A 323 -14.37 -3.07 2.95
CA THR A 323 -15.46 -2.11 2.81
C THR A 323 -15.14 -0.84 3.61
N PRO A 324 -15.17 0.36 3.01
CA PRO A 324 -15.34 0.63 1.57
C PRO A 324 -14.16 0.12 0.73
N THR A 325 -14.41 -0.17 -0.54
CA THR A 325 -13.35 -0.53 -1.48
C THR A 325 -12.73 0.74 -2.07
N TYR A 326 -11.41 0.88 -1.95
CA TYR A 326 -10.67 2.02 -2.50
C TYR A 326 -9.82 1.61 -3.69
N THR A 327 -9.67 2.52 -4.67
CA THR A 327 -8.86 2.30 -5.88
C THR A 327 -7.40 1.94 -5.57
N GLN A 328 -6.87 2.44 -4.46
CA GLN A 328 -5.50 2.14 -3.99
C GLN A 328 -5.24 0.66 -3.69
N TYR A 329 -6.28 -0.13 -3.40
CA TYR A 329 -6.10 -1.57 -3.15
C TYR A 329 -5.65 -2.33 -4.39
N PHE A 330 -5.91 -1.78 -5.58
CA PHE A 330 -5.55 -2.37 -6.87
C PHE A 330 -4.10 -2.09 -7.30
N CYS A 331 -3.28 -1.48 -6.47
CA CYS A 331 -1.83 -1.37 -6.76
C CYS A 331 -1.11 -2.72 -6.59
N MET A 332 -1.55 -3.60 -5.67
CA MET A 332 -0.88 -4.88 -5.42
C MET A 332 -0.90 -5.87 -6.61
N PRO A 333 -2.00 -6.07 -7.35
CA PRO A 333 -2.00 -6.92 -8.53
C PRO A 333 -1.18 -6.38 -9.71
N LEU A 334 -0.82 -5.10 -9.72
CA LEU A 334 -0.20 -4.40 -10.84
C LEU A 334 1.04 -5.09 -11.45
N PRO A 335 2.07 -5.49 -10.71
CA PRO A 335 3.25 -6.12 -11.33
C PRO A 335 2.92 -7.49 -11.96
N PHE A 336 1.96 -8.21 -11.43
CA PHE A 336 1.49 -9.48 -11.98
C PHE A 336 0.66 -9.29 -13.24
N LEU A 337 -0.19 -8.24 -13.29
CA LEU A 337 -0.91 -7.83 -14.50
C LEU A 337 0.07 -7.46 -15.61
N LEU A 338 1.13 -6.73 -15.28
CA LEU A 338 2.17 -6.37 -16.24
C LEU A 338 2.91 -7.58 -16.81
N VAL A 339 3.23 -8.58 -15.97
CA VAL A 339 3.80 -9.85 -16.47
C VAL A 339 2.84 -10.49 -17.46
N GLY A 340 1.57 -10.68 -17.07
CA GLY A 340 0.57 -11.33 -17.93
C GLY A 340 0.37 -10.59 -19.25
N ALA A 341 0.17 -9.26 -19.18
CA ALA A 341 -0.09 -8.45 -20.35
C ALA A 341 1.12 -8.35 -21.31
N VAL A 342 2.31 -8.07 -20.80
CA VAL A 342 3.49 -7.85 -21.66
C VAL A 342 3.98 -9.15 -22.27
N VAL A 343 3.96 -10.26 -21.50
CA VAL A 343 4.34 -11.60 -22.05
C VAL A 343 3.35 -12.04 -23.12
N PHE A 344 2.05 -11.81 -22.93
CA PHE A 344 1.04 -12.11 -23.96
C PHE A 344 1.23 -11.26 -25.22
N CYS A 345 1.45 -9.96 -25.09
CA CYS A 345 1.76 -9.09 -26.24
C CYS A 345 3.05 -9.54 -26.97
N ALA A 346 4.06 -9.99 -26.23
CA ALA A 346 5.28 -10.53 -26.81
C ALA A 346 5.02 -11.81 -27.63
N ALA A 347 4.17 -12.71 -27.13
CA ALA A 347 3.75 -13.93 -27.85
C ALA A 347 2.99 -13.57 -29.14
N LEU A 348 1.98 -12.72 -29.05
CA LEU A 348 1.20 -12.26 -30.20
C LEU A 348 2.06 -11.62 -31.30
N THR A 349 3.06 -10.84 -30.92
CA THR A 349 3.95 -10.19 -31.92
C THR A 349 4.94 -11.14 -32.56
N ARG A 350 5.21 -12.30 -31.96
CA ARG A 350 6.03 -13.36 -32.57
C ARG A 350 5.25 -14.18 -33.61
N GLU A 351 3.99 -14.47 -33.28
CA GLU A 351 3.11 -15.27 -34.13
C GLU A 351 2.55 -14.47 -35.31
N SER A 352 2.34 -13.16 -35.12
CA SER A 352 1.76 -12.28 -36.12
C SER A 352 2.82 -11.55 -36.94
N THR A 353 2.74 -11.70 -38.25
CA THR A 353 3.52 -10.90 -39.22
C THR A 353 2.85 -9.55 -39.51
N ALA A 354 1.64 -9.30 -38.96
CA ALA A 354 0.85 -8.11 -39.27
C ALA A 354 1.48 -6.84 -38.64
N PRO A 355 2.00 -5.89 -39.43
CA PRO A 355 2.59 -4.65 -38.90
C PRO A 355 1.54 -3.81 -38.14
N ARG A 356 0.26 -3.89 -38.53
CA ARG A 356 -0.85 -3.17 -37.88
C ARG A 356 -0.98 -3.50 -36.39
N LEU A 357 -0.80 -4.77 -35.97
CA LEU A 357 -0.85 -5.15 -34.56
C LEU A 357 0.28 -4.50 -33.77
N ARG A 358 1.49 -4.48 -34.31
CA ARG A 358 2.65 -3.85 -33.66
C ARG A 358 2.45 -2.35 -33.48
N HIS A 359 1.92 -1.66 -34.50
CA HIS A 359 1.60 -0.23 -34.41
C HIS A 359 0.50 0.03 -33.39
N LEU A 360 -0.55 -0.79 -33.35
CA LEU A 360 -1.62 -0.68 -32.35
C LEU A 360 -1.07 -0.82 -30.92
N LEU A 361 -0.26 -1.85 -30.64
CA LEU A 361 0.33 -2.05 -29.32
C LEU A 361 1.29 -0.90 -28.93
N ALA A 362 2.09 -0.41 -29.85
CA ALA A 362 2.95 0.75 -29.63
C ALA A 362 2.13 2.01 -29.34
N THR A 363 1.06 2.26 -30.10
CA THR A 363 0.16 3.40 -29.87
C THR A 363 -0.51 3.31 -28.49
N LEU A 364 -1.02 2.13 -28.11
CA LEU A 364 -1.61 1.91 -26.77
C LEU A 364 -0.60 2.15 -25.66
N ALA A 365 0.65 1.69 -25.81
CA ALA A 365 1.71 1.95 -24.84
C ALA A 365 2.03 3.45 -24.72
N VAL A 366 2.10 4.18 -25.84
CA VAL A 366 2.32 5.62 -25.84
C VAL A 366 1.15 6.35 -25.16
N VAL A 367 -0.09 6.05 -25.52
CA VAL A 367 -1.29 6.64 -24.90
C VAL A 367 -1.28 6.34 -23.40
N TYR A 368 -0.99 5.10 -23.00
CA TYR A 368 -0.87 4.71 -21.60
C TYR A 368 0.12 5.59 -20.82
N LEU A 369 1.27 5.91 -21.41
CA LEU A 369 2.29 6.74 -20.78
C LEU A 369 1.92 8.23 -20.77
N LEU A 370 1.29 8.74 -21.83
CA LEU A 370 0.95 10.17 -21.97
C LEU A 370 -0.12 10.64 -20.97
N VAL A 371 -0.93 9.74 -20.43
CA VAL A 371 -1.96 10.10 -19.46
C VAL A 371 -1.43 10.19 -18.02
N SER A 372 -0.26 9.62 -17.73
CA SER A 372 0.35 9.60 -16.38
C SER A 372 0.64 10.99 -15.77
N PRO A 373 1.06 12.03 -16.52
CA PRO A 373 1.30 13.37 -15.97
C PRO A 373 0.07 14.02 -15.31
N LEU A 374 -1.14 13.68 -15.74
CA LEU A 374 -2.39 14.19 -15.13
C LEU A 374 -2.53 13.73 -13.68
N ASP A 375 -2.21 12.46 -13.42
CA ASP A 375 -2.24 11.92 -12.05
C ASP A 375 -1.06 12.44 -11.22
N LEU A 376 0.08 12.74 -11.83
CA LEU A 376 1.19 13.38 -11.12
C LEU A 376 0.76 14.72 -10.52
N TYR A 377 0.07 15.56 -11.28
CA TYR A 377 -0.51 16.82 -10.78
C TYR A 377 -1.49 16.58 -9.64
N ARG A 378 -2.34 15.57 -9.77
CA ARG A 378 -3.32 15.22 -8.75
C ARG A 378 -2.65 14.78 -7.44
N TYR A 379 -1.63 13.93 -7.51
CA TYR A 379 -0.94 13.41 -6.33
C TYR A 379 -0.09 14.45 -5.61
N THR A 380 0.39 15.48 -6.31
CA THR A 380 1.36 16.43 -5.73
C THR A 380 0.77 17.81 -5.44
N ILE A 381 -0.29 18.21 -6.16
CA ILE A 381 -0.79 19.59 -6.12
C ILE A 381 -2.29 19.66 -5.79
N SER A 382 -3.18 19.06 -6.59
CA SER A 382 -4.62 19.30 -6.43
C SER A 382 -5.28 18.48 -5.34
N GLY A 383 -4.80 17.27 -5.04
CA GLY A 383 -5.41 16.38 -4.05
C GLY A 383 -6.80 15.86 -4.40
N VAL A 384 -7.32 16.17 -5.60
CA VAL A 384 -8.67 15.75 -6.02
C VAL A 384 -8.77 14.23 -6.04
N ASN A 385 -9.83 13.71 -5.43
CA ASN A 385 -10.12 12.27 -5.33
C ASN A 385 -9.02 11.44 -4.64
N LEU A 386 -8.16 12.07 -3.82
CA LEU A 386 -7.23 11.32 -2.98
C LEU A 386 -7.87 10.96 -1.64
N PRO A 387 -7.80 9.69 -1.21
CA PRO A 387 -8.30 9.28 0.08
C PRO A 387 -7.72 10.14 1.22
N GLY A 388 -8.60 10.65 2.10
CA GLY A 388 -8.23 11.55 3.18
C GLY A 388 -8.12 13.02 2.80
N VAL A 389 -7.94 13.36 1.52
CA VAL A 389 -7.76 14.75 1.04
C VAL A 389 -8.98 15.29 0.30
N TYR A 390 -9.70 14.46 -0.43
CA TYR A 390 -10.69 14.84 -1.45
C TYR A 390 -11.93 15.58 -0.92
N ARG A 391 -12.28 15.44 0.36
CA ARG A 391 -13.48 16.11 0.92
C ARG A 391 -13.26 17.59 1.25
N THR A 392 -12.03 18.03 1.28
CA THR A 392 -11.65 19.38 1.67
C THR A 392 -10.61 19.95 0.72
N PRO A 393 -10.97 20.31 -0.52
CA PRO A 393 -10.03 20.86 -1.49
C PRO A 393 -9.24 22.06 -0.95
N ASP A 394 -9.89 22.90 -0.12
CA ASP A 394 -9.26 24.05 0.52
C ASP A 394 -8.19 23.67 1.56
N ARG A 395 -8.15 22.40 1.98
CA ARG A 395 -7.20 21.86 2.96
C ARG A 395 -6.06 21.05 2.36
N VAL A 396 -5.86 21.09 1.05
CA VAL A 396 -4.74 20.36 0.40
C VAL A 396 -3.39 20.70 1.03
N THR A 397 -3.22 21.95 1.48
CA THR A 397 -2.00 22.41 2.15
C THR A 397 -1.72 21.66 3.45
N ASP A 398 -2.75 21.24 4.19
CA ASP A 398 -2.61 20.47 5.45
C ASP A 398 -1.97 19.09 5.22
N TRP A 399 -2.12 18.55 4.03
CA TRP A 399 -1.58 17.23 3.65
C TRP A 399 -0.19 17.28 3.03
N ARG A 400 0.47 18.44 3.04
CA ARG A 400 1.88 18.56 2.65
C ARG A 400 2.78 18.18 3.82
N LEU A 401 3.83 17.41 3.57
CA LEU A 401 4.81 17.04 4.60
C LEU A 401 5.41 18.25 5.31
N THR A 402 5.63 19.34 4.60
CA THR A 402 6.14 20.59 5.17
C THR A 402 5.20 21.16 6.24
N THR A 403 3.89 21.15 5.98
CA THR A 403 2.86 21.61 6.93
C THR A 403 2.76 20.67 8.14
N ILE A 404 2.70 19.35 7.89
CA ILE A 404 2.63 18.34 8.95
C ILE A 404 3.82 18.47 9.91
N ARG A 405 5.03 18.61 9.37
CA ARG A 405 6.25 18.81 10.16
C ARG A 405 6.26 20.16 10.90
N ALA A 406 5.65 21.20 10.32
CA ALA A 406 5.50 22.49 10.99
C ALA A 406 4.57 22.38 12.21
N VAL A 407 3.44 21.68 12.08
CA VAL A 407 2.52 21.37 13.20
C VAL A 407 3.24 20.55 14.29
N GLY A 408 3.97 19.50 13.90
CA GLY A 408 4.76 18.69 14.84
C GLY A 408 5.76 19.53 15.65
N ARG A 409 6.50 20.44 14.98
CA ARG A 409 7.41 21.37 15.67
C ARG A 409 6.68 22.36 16.59
N ALA A 410 5.49 22.79 16.23
CA ALA A 410 4.67 23.64 17.09
C ALA A 410 4.23 22.90 18.35
N ILE A 411 3.79 21.64 18.20
CA ILE A 411 3.48 20.77 19.33
C ILE A 411 4.70 20.67 20.28
N ASP A 412 5.89 20.38 19.77
CA ASP A 412 7.10 20.22 20.56
C ASP A 412 7.54 21.48 21.34
N ARG A 413 7.17 22.68 20.85
CA ARG A 413 7.42 23.95 21.57
C ARG A 413 6.53 24.15 22.79
N GLU A 414 5.30 23.62 22.73
CA GLU A 414 4.30 23.85 23.77
C GLU A 414 4.20 22.70 24.78
N VAL A 415 4.60 21.49 24.39
CA VAL A 415 4.57 20.29 25.25
C VAL A 415 5.66 20.37 26.32
N ARG A 416 5.29 20.02 27.56
CA ARG A 416 6.21 19.88 28.68
C ARG A 416 6.76 18.45 28.77
N PRO A 417 8.05 18.25 29.13
CA PRO A 417 8.62 16.91 29.27
C PRO A 417 7.85 16.01 30.26
N GLU A 418 7.30 16.61 31.34
CA GLU A 418 6.54 15.91 32.38
C GLU A 418 5.13 15.50 31.93
N ARG A 419 4.62 16.14 30.87
CA ARG A 419 3.30 15.88 30.27
C ARG A 419 3.39 15.84 28.75
N PRO A 420 4.02 14.80 28.20
CA PRO A 420 4.28 14.71 26.76
C PRO A 420 3.02 14.39 25.94
N SER A 421 1.91 13.99 26.58
CA SER A 421 0.70 13.55 25.88
C SER A 421 -0.10 14.72 25.31
N VAL A 422 -0.61 14.53 24.09
CA VAL A 422 -1.35 15.52 23.31
C VAL A 422 -2.62 14.88 22.75
N ILE A 423 -3.73 15.60 22.80
CA ILE A 423 -4.94 15.21 22.08
C ILE A 423 -4.80 15.64 20.62
N SER A 424 -4.89 14.69 19.69
CA SER A 424 -4.92 14.97 18.26
C SER A 424 -5.73 13.91 17.53
N PHE A 425 -6.51 14.32 16.54
CA PHE A 425 -7.37 13.44 15.75
C PHE A 425 -6.62 12.76 14.60
N TRP A 426 -5.37 13.11 14.38
CA TRP A 426 -4.51 12.49 13.39
C TRP A 426 -3.11 12.23 13.93
N PRO A 427 -2.64 10.96 13.91
CA PRO A 427 -1.39 10.55 14.56
C PRO A 427 -0.12 11.01 13.83
N GLY A 428 -0.22 11.42 12.58
CA GLY A 428 0.95 11.73 11.76
C GLY A 428 1.81 12.91 12.24
N TYR A 429 1.27 13.77 13.09
CA TYR A 429 2.06 14.87 13.66
C TYR A 429 3.17 14.40 14.60
N PHE A 430 3.05 13.18 15.16
CA PHE A 430 3.92 12.66 16.21
C PHE A 430 5.11 11.85 15.72
N VAL A 431 5.25 11.68 14.42
CA VAL A 431 6.32 10.84 13.83
C VAL A 431 7.73 11.36 14.16
N GLU A 432 7.93 12.69 14.12
CA GLU A 432 9.22 13.35 14.31
C GLU A 432 9.26 14.19 15.61
N THR A 433 8.27 14.08 16.51
CA THR A 433 8.16 14.89 17.73
C THR A 433 8.63 14.14 18.97
N ARG A 434 8.93 14.89 20.05
CA ARG A 434 9.11 14.33 21.39
C ARG A 434 7.79 14.07 22.10
N ALA A 435 6.74 14.76 21.67
CA ALA A 435 5.40 14.58 22.17
C ALA A 435 4.86 13.18 21.81
N THR A 436 3.93 12.71 22.64
CA THR A 436 3.20 11.47 22.42
C THR A 436 1.72 11.78 22.19
N ILE A 437 1.07 11.01 21.36
CA ILE A 437 -0.39 11.10 21.24
C ILE A 437 -1.03 10.50 22.49
N LEU A 438 -2.19 11.02 22.89
CA LEU A 438 -2.95 10.47 24.02
C LEU A 438 -3.32 9.00 23.71
N PRO A 439 -3.04 8.06 24.65
CA PRO A 439 -3.36 6.64 24.45
C PRO A 439 -4.80 6.41 24.03
N GLY A 440 -5.00 5.54 23.05
CA GLY A 440 -6.29 5.25 22.42
C GLY A 440 -6.59 6.14 21.20
N MET A 441 -5.72 7.10 20.84
CA MET A 441 -5.84 7.95 19.65
C MET A 441 -4.76 7.65 18.59
N GLU A 442 -4.02 6.58 18.71
CA GLU A 442 -2.95 6.17 17.78
C GLU A 442 -3.47 5.84 16.38
N ASN A 443 -4.77 5.58 16.29
CA ASN A 443 -5.47 5.39 15.03
C ASN A 443 -6.53 6.48 14.85
N HIS A 444 -6.51 7.16 13.71
CA HIS A 444 -7.47 8.24 13.40
C HIS A 444 -8.94 7.78 13.28
N PHE A 445 -9.20 6.48 13.24
CA PHE A 445 -10.55 5.91 13.33
C PHE A 445 -11.00 5.57 14.76
N ALA A 446 -10.17 5.78 15.77
CA ALA A 446 -10.44 5.33 17.14
C ALA A 446 -11.80 5.78 17.69
N LEU A 447 -12.13 7.09 17.56
CA LEU A 447 -13.43 7.63 17.99
C LEU A 447 -14.59 6.98 17.24
N MET A 448 -14.49 6.86 15.91
CA MET A 448 -15.53 6.24 15.08
C MET A 448 -15.78 4.78 15.48
N PHE A 449 -14.72 4.01 15.74
CA PHE A 449 -14.86 2.62 16.18
C PHE A 449 -15.44 2.51 17.58
N SER A 450 -15.08 3.44 18.49
CA SER A 450 -15.57 3.44 19.86
C SER A 450 -17.09 3.68 19.98
N GLU A 451 -17.69 4.38 19.03
CA GLU A 451 -19.15 4.60 18.96
C GLU A 451 -19.95 3.33 18.65
N ARG A 452 -19.27 2.29 18.15
CA ARG A 452 -19.87 1.03 17.67
C ARG A 452 -19.61 -0.16 18.58
N VAL A 453 -18.96 0.05 19.69
CA VAL A 453 -18.66 -0.94 20.71
C VAL A 453 -19.10 -0.42 22.08
N THR A 454 -19.24 -1.30 23.06
CA THR A 454 -19.56 -0.89 24.43
C THR A 454 -18.38 -0.11 25.05
N PRO A 455 -18.63 0.77 26.05
CA PRO A 455 -17.54 1.50 26.72
C PRO A 455 -16.45 0.58 27.30
N ARG A 456 -16.84 -0.60 27.80
CA ARG A 456 -15.90 -1.61 28.30
C ARG A 456 -15.03 -2.19 27.17
N GLU A 457 -15.63 -2.43 26.02
CA GLU A 457 -14.92 -2.92 24.84
C GLU A 457 -14.01 -1.84 24.24
N ALA A 458 -14.41 -0.57 24.24
CA ALA A 458 -13.53 0.51 23.80
C ALA A 458 -12.23 0.55 24.60
N ILE A 459 -12.31 0.43 25.94
CA ILE A 459 -11.12 0.32 26.80
C ILE A 459 -10.30 -0.93 26.46
N GLN A 460 -10.95 -2.09 26.32
CA GLN A 460 -10.28 -3.35 25.99
C GLN A 460 -9.55 -3.26 24.65
N PHE A 461 -10.21 -2.68 23.64
CA PHE A 461 -9.66 -2.57 22.27
C PHE A 461 -8.72 -1.38 22.08
N LYS A 462 -8.38 -0.67 23.17
CA LYS A 462 -7.47 0.49 23.14
C LYS A 462 -7.99 1.62 22.24
N LEU A 463 -9.28 1.91 22.32
CA LEU A 463 -9.96 2.96 21.57
C LEU A 463 -10.35 4.11 22.49
N MET A 464 -10.01 5.34 22.12
CA MET A 464 -10.55 6.53 22.77
C MET A 464 -12.04 6.66 22.45
N SER A 465 -12.86 6.76 23.48
CA SER A 465 -14.28 7.08 23.31
C SER A 465 -14.56 8.57 23.55
N TYR A 466 -15.69 9.06 23.02
CA TYR A 466 -16.07 10.45 23.21
C TYR A 466 -16.16 10.88 24.69
N PRO A 467 -16.82 10.11 25.60
CA PRO A 467 -16.83 10.46 27.03
C PRO A 467 -15.43 10.51 27.67
N MET A 468 -14.56 9.57 27.31
CA MET A 468 -13.17 9.57 27.80
C MET A 468 -12.40 10.80 27.32
N LEU A 469 -12.56 11.16 26.03
CA LEU A 469 -11.92 12.34 25.46
C LEU A 469 -12.36 13.62 26.19
N ILE A 470 -13.68 13.79 26.42
CA ILE A 470 -14.22 14.94 27.16
C ILE A 470 -13.67 14.97 28.59
N TRP A 471 -13.61 13.83 29.27
CA TRP A 471 -13.03 13.72 30.61
C TRP A 471 -11.57 14.20 30.65
N HIS A 472 -10.75 13.81 29.63
CA HIS A 472 -9.35 14.26 29.54
C HIS A 472 -9.24 15.78 29.34
N ILE A 473 -10.12 16.38 28.54
CA ILE A 473 -10.17 17.81 28.30
C ILE A 473 -10.58 18.55 29.59
N GLU A 474 -11.63 18.12 30.28
CA GLU A 474 -12.14 18.74 31.52
C GLU A 474 -11.17 18.64 32.69
N ARG A 475 -10.46 17.51 32.80
CA ARG A 475 -9.49 17.26 33.86
C ARG A 475 -8.09 17.81 33.56
N HIS A 476 -7.90 18.47 32.42
CA HIS A 476 -6.63 19.04 32.01
C HIS A 476 -5.47 18.00 32.08
N THR A 477 -5.72 16.77 31.69
CA THR A 477 -4.71 15.71 31.72
C THR A 477 -3.63 15.92 30.66
N VAL A 478 -3.92 16.72 29.63
CA VAL A 478 -3.00 17.14 28.57
C VAL A 478 -2.91 18.66 28.54
N ASP A 479 -1.75 19.19 28.18
CA ASP A 479 -1.54 20.63 28.06
C ASP A 479 -1.89 21.17 26.67
N VAL A 480 -1.88 20.31 25.67
CA VAL A 480 -2.01 20.65 24.25
C VAL A 480 -3.09 19.83 23.57
N VAL A 481 -3.94 20.51 22.80
CA VAL A 481 -4.95 19.91 21.92
C VAL A 481 -4.77 20.43 20.50
N VAL A 482 -4.75 19.53 19.51
CA VAL A 482 -4.60 19.87 18.09
C VAL A 482 -5.82 19.46 17.31
N LEU A 483 -6.50 20.45 16.73
CA LEU A 483 -7.59 20.26 15.76
C LEU A 483 -7.02 20.50 14.36
N GLY A 484 -6.66 19.41 13.65
CA GLY A 484 -5.97 19.48 12.36
C GLY A 484 -6.48 18.46 11.35
N ASN A 485 -5.58 17.72 10.74
CA ASN A 485 -5.95 16.69 9.78
C ASN A 485 -6.93 15.69 10.40
N TRP A 486 -7.82 15.16 9.59
CA TRP A 486 -8.88 14.21 9.97
C TRP A 486 -10.04 14.79 10.77
N ILE A 487 -10.03 16.09 11.10
CA ILE A 487 -11.08 16.73 11.92
C ILE A 487 -12.46 16.67 11.24
N ASP A 488 -12.51 16.80 9.90
CA ASP A 488 -13.77 16.81 9.15
C ASP A 488 -14.48 15.44 9.09
N TRP A 489 -13.77 14.39 9.55
CA TRP A 489 -14.30 13.04 9.68
C TRP A 489 -14.67 12.67 11.12
N THR A 490 -14.43 13.61 12.06
CA THR A 490 -14.64 13.40 13.47
C THR A 490 -16.07 13.80 13.83
N ALA A 491 -16.86 12.85 14.33
CA ALA A 491 -18.15 13.12 14.89
C ALA A 491 -18.03 14.09 16.11
N HIS A 492 -19.09 14.84 16.40
CA HIS A 492 -19.15 15.74 17.56
C HIS A 492 -18.09 16.84 17.61
N ILE A 493 -17.43 17.16 16.50
CA ILE A 493 -16.30 18.10 16.50
C ILE A 493 -16.68 19.49 17.04
N GLY A 494 -17.91 19.95 16.79
CA GLY A 494 -18.43 21.22 17.34
C GLY A 494 -18.53 21.20 18.87
N GLU A 495 -18.99 20.09 19.43
CA GLU A 495 -19.09 19.89 20.89
C GLU A 495 -17.70 19.79 21.52
N ILE A 496 -16.78 19.04 20.88
CA ILE A 496 -15.40 18.92 21.32
C ILE A 496 -14.71 20.29 21.34
N ARG A 497 -14.86 21.09 20.28
CA ARG A 497 -14.31 22.45 20.22
C ARG A 497 -14.87 23.35 21.32
N ASN A 498 -16.20 23.30 21.55
CA ASN A 498 -16.84 24.05 22.61
C ASN A 498 -16.31 23.63 24.00
N GLN A 499 -16.09 22.32 24.20
CA GLN A 499 -15.55 21.84 25.47
C GLN A 499 -14.09 22.27 25.70
N ILE A 500 -13.24 22.24 24.66
CA ILE A 500 -11.88 22.76 24.72
C ILE A 500 -11.88 24.22 25.21
N LEU A 501 -12.73 25.07 24.63
CA LEU A 501 -12.82 26.48 25.01
C LEU A 501 -13.41 26.66 26.42
N LYS A 502 -14.47 25.94 26.79
CA LYS A 502 -15.07 25.97 28.14
C LYS A 502 -14.07 25.52 29.22
N SER A 503 -13.20 24.57 28.91
CA SER A 503 -12.15 24.08 29.81
C SER A 503 -10.94 25.02 29.89
N GLY A 504 -10.99 26.21 29.30
CA GLY A 504 -9.96 27.24 29.46
C GLY A 504 -8.75 27.07 28.55
N TYR A 505 -8.77 26.15 27.58
CA TYR A 505 -7.74 26.11 26.54
C TYR A 505 -7.87 27.33 25.63
N VAL A 506 -6.77 27.95 25.27
CA VAL A 506 -6.72 29.10 24.36
C VAL A 506 -6.04 28.73 23.05
N LEU A 507 -6.54 29.28 21.95
CA LEU A 507 -5.90 29.12 20.65
C LEU A 507 -4.53 29.81 20.67
N LYS A 508 -3.47 29.04 20.57
CA LYS A 508 -2.08 29.51 20.61
C LYS A 508 -1.54 29.86 19.22
N GLU A 509 -1.77 28.98 18.27
CA GLU A 509 -1.22 29.10 16.93
C GLU A 509 -2.14 28.41 15.91
N ARG A 510 -2.17 28.93 14.67
CA ARG A 510 -2.80 28.26 13.53
C ARG A 510 -1.77 28.08 12.43
N ILE A 511 -1.61 26.84 11.96
CA ILE A 511 -0.70 26.46 10.88
C ILE A 511 -1.53 25.82 9.76
N ALA A 512 -1.67 26.54 8.65
CA ALA A 512 -2.68 26.25 7.64
C ALA A 512 -4.07 26.16 8.29
N GLN A 513 -4.76 25.02 8.25
CA GLN A 513 -6.05 24.84 8.94
C GLN A 513 -5.91 24.15 10.30
N ALA A 514 -4.72 23.70 10.69
CA ALA A 514 -4.51 23.09 11.99
C ALA A 514 -4.47 24.15 13.10
N GLU A 515 -5.30 23.97 14.13
CA GLU A 515 -5.42 24.83 15.30
C GLU A 515 -4.77 24.17 16.51
N LEU A 516 -3.82 24.85 17.12
CA LEU A 516 -3.12 24.42 18.33
C LEU A 516 -3.70 25.17 19.54
N TYR A 517 -4.33 24.44 20.45
CA TYR A 517 -4.85 24.96 21.70
C TYR A 517 -3.95 24.55 22.86
N THR A 518 -3.72 25.47 23.81
CA THR A 518 -2.88 25.22 25.00
C THR A 518 -3.56 25.74 26.26
N LEU A 519 -3.26 25.12 27.40
CA LEU A 519 -3.61 25.69 28.71
C LEU A 519 -2.70 26.88 29.02
N PRO A 520 -3.23 28.01 29.52
CA PRO A 520 -2.43 29.12 30.02
C PRO A 520 -1.48 28.65 31.12
N ARG A 521 -0.23 29.06 31.06
CA ARG A 521 0.83 28.61 32.04
C ARG A 521 0.50 28.88 33.51
N GLN A 522 -0.41 29.81 33.81
CA GLN A 522 -0.87 30.11 35.18
C GLN A 522 -1.88 29.12 35.74
N ALA A 523 -2.70 28.47 34.89
CA ALA A 523 -3.67 27.47 35.32
C ALA A 523 -3.04 26.10 35.66
N ALA A 524 -1.79 25.88 35.28
CA ALA A 524 -1.08 24.62 35.51
C ALA A 524 -0.47 24.48 36.92
N ARG A 525 -0.73 25.42 37.86
CA ARG A 525 -0.21 25.40 39.24
C ARG A 525 -1.24 25.02 40.30
N GLN A 526 -2.46 24.68 39.91
CA GLN A 526 -3.51 24.15 40.79
C GLN A 526 -3.78 22.67 40.47
#